data_5ec9762eaa6d60d805c191d634c82424
#
_entry.id   5ec9762eaa6d60d805c191d634c82424
#
_cell.length_a   1.000
_cell.length_b   1.000
_cell.length_c   1.000
_cell.angle_alpha   90.00
_cell.angle_beta   90.00
_cell.angle_gamma   90.00
#
_symmetry.space_group_name_H-M   'P 1'
#
loop_
_entity.id
_entity.type
_entity.pdbx_description
1 polymer ?
#
loop_
_entity_poly.entity_id
_entity_poly.type
_entity_poly.pdbx_seq_one_letter_code
_entity_poly.pdbx_strand_id
1 'polypeptide(L)'
;MTEEITVHDLQIGDAGWLIQRHAELYAAEEGFDASFEPLVAGILADYMRNRDPSCERAWIARRGGRRLGSIFCVRGGAPGVAKLRLFLIEPEARGLGLGHRLLDACLAYARNKGD
;
A
#
# COMPACT_ATOMS: atom_id res chain seq x y z
N MET A 1 -21.80 -12.86 11.44
CA MET A 1 -20.57 -12.60 12.19
C MET A 1 -19.61 -11.79 11.32
N THR A 2 -19.09 -10.72 11.86
CA THR A 2 -18.17 -9.85 11.10
C THR A 2 -16.74 -10.34 11.31
N GLU A 3 -16.01 -10.58 10.24
CA GLU A 3 -14.62 -10.96 10.34
C GLU A 3 -13.78 -9.73 10.67
N GLU A 4 -12.72 -9.93 11.43
CA GLU A 4 -11.80 -8.87 11.74
C GLU A 4 -10.93 -8.51 10.53
N ILE A 5 -10.53 -7.25 10.46
CA ILE A 5 -9.55 -6.82 9.49
C ILE A 5 -8.17 -7.24 9.99
N THR A 6 -7.46 -8.00 9.17
CA THR A 6 -6.08 -8.39 9.43
C THR A 6 -5.15 -7.63 8.50
N VAL A 7 -3.91 -7.45 8.93
CA VAL A 7 -2.91 -6.70 8.17
C VAL A 7 -1.65 -7.55 8.07
N HIS A 8 -1.11 -7.67 6.88
CA HIS A 8 0.09 -8.48 6.61
C HIS A 8 0.99 -7.79 5.59
N ASP A 9 2.22 -8.25 5.48
CA ASP A 9 3.14 -7.75 4.45
C ASP A 9 2.72 -8.32 3.08
N LEU A 10 3.35 -7.82 2.02
CA LEU A 10 2.99 -8.19 0.65
C LEU A 10 3.09 -9.70 0.43
N GLN A 11 2.05 -10.29 -0.11
CA GLN A 11 1.95 -11.72 -0.42
C GLN A 11 1.63 -11.92 -1.89
N ILE A 12 1.75 -13.16 -2.35
CA ILE A 12 1.43 -13.52 -3.74
C ILE A 12 0.01 -13.06 -4.09
N GLY A 13 -0.12 -12.39 -5.22
CA GLY A 13 -1.40 -11.87 -5.70
C GLY A 13 -1.71 -10.45 -5.29
N ASP A 14 -1.08 -9.96 -4.22
CA ASP A 14 -1.36 -8.59 -3.75
C ASP A 14 -0.94 -7.55 -4.78
N ALA A 15 0.19 -7.74 -5.45
CA ALA A 15 0.67 -6.77 -6.44
C ALA A 15 -0.30 -6.63 -7.61
N GLY A 16 -0.84 -7.74 -8.10
CA GLY A 16 -1.83 -7.69 -9.18
C GLY A 16 -3.08 -6.92 -8.79
N TRP A 17 -3.58 -7.16 -7.58
CA TRP A 17 -4.71 -6.41 -7.04
C TRP A 17 -4.39 -4.92 -6.93
N LEU A 18 -3.21 -4.58 -6.44
CA LEU A 18 -2.79 -3.19 -6.28
C LEU A 18 -2.74 -2.45 -7.63
N ILE A 19 -2.18 -3.09 -8.65
CA ILE A 19 -2.11 -2.51 -9.99
C ILE A 19 -3.53 -2.23 -10.50
N GLN A 20 -4.38 -3.23 -10.43
CA GLN A 20 -5.76 -3.11 -10.91
C GLN A 20 -6.51 -2.01 -10.16
N ARG A 21 -6.50 -2.04 -8.83
CA ARG A 21 -7.33 -1.13 -8.06
C ARG A 21 -6.82 0.32 -8.07
N HIS A 22 -5.49 0.51 -8.08
CA HIS A 22 -4.96 1.87 -8.25
C HIS A 22 -5.40 2.44 -9.59
N ALA A 23 -5.29 1.66 -10.68
CA ALA A 23 -5.69 2.12 -12.00
C ALA A 23 -7.18 2.45 -12.05
N GLU A 24 -8.02 1.54 -11.55
CA GLU A 24 -9.47 1.72 -11.60
C GLU A 24 -9.96 2.88 -10.73
N LEU A 25 -9.49 2.95 -9.49
CA LEU A 25 -9.95 3.98 -8.57
C LEU A 25 -9.44 5.38 -8.96
N TYR A 26 -8.20 5.48 -9.40
CA TYR A 26 -7.66 6.77 -9.83
C TYR A 26 -8.28 7.24 -11.13
N ALA A 27 -8.61 6.33 -12.04
CA ALA A 27 -9.36 6.69 -13.25
C ALA A 27 -10.74 7.23 -12.89
N ALA A 28 -11.46 6.55 -11.98
CA ALA A 28 -12.81 6.94 -11.59
C ALA A 28 -12.85 8.22 -10.76
N GLU A 29 -11.90 8.38 -9.81
CA GLU A 29 -11.96 9.44 -8.81
C GLU A 29 -11.10 10.66 -9.18
N GLU A 30 -10.01 10.45 -9.94
CA GLU A 30 -9.05 11.52 -10.25
C GLU A 30 -8.91 11.78 -11.75
N GLY A 31 -9.60 11.02 -12.59
CA GLY A 31 -9.55 11.21 -14.04
C GLY A 31 -8.25 10.76 -14.71
N PHE A 32 -7.46 9.91 -14.05
CA PHE A 32 -6.23 9.39 -14.64
C PHE A 32 -6.55 8.46 -15.80
N ASP A 33 -5.66 8.42 -16.78
CA ASP A 33 -5.83 7.56 -17.95
C ASP A 33 -5.06 6.25 -17.82
N ALA A 34 -5.06 5.45 -18.88
CA ALA A 34 -4.44 4.12 -18.89
C ALA A 34 -2.94 4.13 -18.64
N SER A 35 -2.26 5.28 -18.77
CA SER A 35 -0.82 5.38 -18.51
C SER A 35 -0.47 5.23 -17.04
N PHE A 36 -1.44 5.37 -16.14
CA PHE A 36 -1.22 5.21 -14.70
C PHE A 36 -0.97 3.74 -14.33
N GLU A 37 -1.60 2.81 -15.04
CA GLU A 37 -1.46 1.37 -14.72
C GLU A 37 -0.02 0.89 -14.88
N PRO A 38 0.68 1.12 -16.02
CA PRO A 38 2.08 0.71 -16.11
C PRO A 38 2.99 1.45 -15.15
N LEU A 39 2.65 2.68 -14.75
CA LEU A 39 3.41 3.40 -13.74
C LEU A 39 3.36 2.66 -12.41
N VAL A 40 2.18 2.27 -11.95
CA VAL A 40 2.01 1.50 -10.70
C VAL A 40 2.70 0.14 -10.81
N ALA A 41 2.54 -0.53 -11.95
CA ALA A 41 3.19 -1.82 -12.19
C ALA A 41 4.71 -1.71 -12.07
N GLY A 42 5.30 -0.65 -12.62
CA GLY A 42 6.74 -0.40 -12.54
C GLY A 42 7.21 -0.17 -11.12
N ILE A 43 6.47 0.63 -10.35
CA ILE A 43 6.78 0.87 -8.94
C ILE A 43 6.77 -0.44 -8.14
N LEU A 44 5.75 -1.27 -8.34
CA LEU A 44 5.63 -2.55 -7.64
C LEU A 44 6.70 -3.54 -8.06
N ALA A 45 7.00 -3.62 -9.36
CA ALA A 45 8.05 -4.52 -9.84
C ALA A 45 9.40 -4.15 -9.24
N ASP A 46 9.71 -2.85 -9.21
CA ASP A 46 10.96 -2.37 -8.62
C ASP A 46 11.03 -2.67 -7.14
N TYR A 47 9.95 -2.39 -6.39
CA TYR A 47 9.87 -2.70 -4.96
C TYR A 47 10.12 -4.19 -4.70
N MET A 48 9.44 -5.06 -5.45
CA MET A 48 9.52 -6.51 -5.24
C MET A 48 10.90 -7.07 -5.55
N ARG A 49 11.61 -6.48 -6.52
CA ARG A 49 12.95 -6.93 -6.90
C ARG A 49 14.05 -6.38 -5.99
N ASN A 50 13.89 -5.15 -5.52
CA ASN A 50 14.97 -4.40 -4.88
C ASN A 50 14.67 -4.01 -3.44
N ARG A 51 13.61 -4.53 -2.85
CA ARG A 51 13.22 -4.21 -1.49
C ARG A 51 14.36 -4.43 -0.51
N ASP A 52 14.58 -3.45 0.36
CA ASP A 52 15.44 -3.59 1.51
C ASP A 52 14.58 -3.93 2.74
N PRO A 53 14.52 -5.22 3.16
CA PRO A 53 13.63 -5.61 4.24
C PRO A 53 14.00 -5.01 5.60
N SER A 54 15.20 -4.43 5.72
CA SER A 54 15.59 -3.78 6.98
C SER A 54 14.89 -2.43 7.18
N CYS A 55 14.40 -1.79 6.11
CA CYS A 55 13.79 -0.46 6.21
C CYS A 55 12.62 -0.22 5.26
N GLU A 56 12.20 -1.23 4.49
CA GLU A 56 11.06 -1.11 3.58
C GLU A 56 10.04 -2.21 3.85
N ARG A 57 8.78 -1.84 3.85
CA ARG A 57 7.71 -2.78 4.14
C ARG A 57 6.39 -2.31 3.55
N ALA A 58 5.51 -3.27 3.28
CA ALA A 58 4.12 -3.02 2.89
C ALA A 58 3.17 -3.49 3.98
N TRP A 59 1.99 -2.90 4.02
CA TRP A 59 0.86 -3.33 4.85
C TRP A 59 -0.34 -3.50 3.94
N ILE A 60 -0.87 -4.72 3.89
CA ILE A 60 -2.05 -5.06 3.11
C ILE A 60 -3.15 -5.44 4.08
N ALA A 61 -4.26 -4.74 4.05
CA ALA A 61 -5.39 -5.00 4.94
C ALA A 61 -6.41 -5.91 4.24
N ARG A 62 -6.89 -6.90 4.95
CA ARG A 62 -7.87 -7.87 4.45
C ARG A 62 -8.96 -8.12 5.49
N ARG A 63 -10.14 -8.44 4.98
CA ARG A 63 -11.21 -9.01 5.80
C ARG A 63 -11.63 -10.29 5.10
N GLY A 64 -11.30 -11.46 5.71
CA GLY A 64 -11.48 -12.73 5.06
C GLY A 64 -10.65 -12.79 3.77
N GLY A 65 -11.27 -13.21 2.68
CA GLY A 65 -10.62 -13.28 1.37
C GLY A 65 -10.55 -11.96 0.60
N ARG A 66 -11.03 -10.86 1.21
CA ARG A 66 -11.19 -9.59 0.51
C ARG A 66 -10.13 -8.58 0.91
N ARG A 67 -9.41 -8.06 -0.05
CA ARG A 67 -8.41 -7.01 0.16
C ARG A 67 -9.11 -5.66 0.28
N LEU A 68 -8.75 -4.87 1.30
CA LEU A 68 -9.42 -3.61 1.61
C LEU A 68 -8.53 -2.38 1.49
N GLY A 69 -7.24 -2.54 1.64
CA GLY A 69 -6.36 -1.38 1.58
C GLY A 69 -4.90 -1.72 1.63
N SER A 70 -4.06 -0.71 1.40
CA SER A 70 -2.61 -0.86 1.37
C SER A 70 -1.91 0.44 1.75
N ILE A 71 -0.68 0.30 2.24
CA ILE A 71 0.28 1.39 2.34
C ILE A 71 1.69 0.78 2.29
N PHE A 72 2.63 1.52 1.72
CA PHE A 72 4.03 1.10 1.62
C PHE A 72 4.92 2.16 2.27
N CYS A 73 5.92 1.69 3.01
CA CYS A 73 7.01 2.53 3.49
C CYS A 73 8.27 2.13 2.74
N VAL A 74 8.86 3.06 2.02
CA VAL A 74 10.07 2.82 1.23
C VAL A 74 11.11 3.88 1.53
N ARG A 75 12.36 3.62 1.12
CA ARG A 75 13.45 4.59 1.28
C ARG A 75 13.12 5.86 0.50
N GLY A 76 13.35 7.01 1.14
CA GLY A 76 13.26 8.28 0.47
C GLY A 76 14.53 8.58 -0.34
N GLY A 77 14.65 9.82 -0.80
CA GLY A 77 15.78 10.23 -1.63
C GLY A 77 17.08 10.48 -0.88
N ALA A 78 17.07 10.42 0.45
CA ALA A 78 18.22 10.72 1.29
C ALA A 78 18.21 9.81 2.52
N PRO A 79 19.39 9.58 3.15
CA PRO A 79 19.45 8.81 4.40
C PRO A 79 18.55 9.41 5.47
N GLY A 80 17.86 8.55 6.22
CA GLY A 80 16.97 8.97 7.30
C GLY A 80 15.62 9.49 6.82
N VAL A 81 15.31 9.38 5.53
CA VAL A 81 14.05 9.84 4.95
C VAL A 81 13.26 8.64 4.43
N ALA A 82 12.04 8.48 4.92
CA ALA A 82 11.11 7.49 4.43
C ALA A 82 10.07 8.13 3.51
N LYS A 83 9.55 7.34 2.59
CA LYS A 83 8.52 7.78 1.66
C LYS A 83 7.33 6.85 1.75
N LEU A 84 6.12 7.41 1.88
CA LEU A 84 4.88 6.65 1.79
C LEU A 84 4.49 6.51 0.33
N ARG A 85 4.08 5.30 -0.06
CA ARG A 85 3.63 5.01 -1.42
C ARG A 85 2.44 4.08 -1.41
N LEU A 86 1.72 4.06 -2.52
CA LEU A 86 0.65 3.10 -2.80
C LEU A 86 -0.35 3.01 -1.65
N PHE A 87 -0.76 4.18 -1.14
CA PHE A 87 -1.77 4.27 -0.09
C PHE A 87 -3.15 4.23 -0.74
N LEU A 88 -3.87 3.15 -0.49
CA LEU A 88 -5.17 2.93 -1.12
C LEU A 88 -6.13 2.34 -0.10
N ILE A 89 -7.35 2.85 -0.07
CA ILE A 89 -8.45 2.29 0.73
C ILE A 89 -9.62 2.04 -0.21
N GLU A 90 -10.10 0.81 -0.26
CA GLU A 90 -11.29 0.49 -1.05
C GLU A 90 -12.47 1.35 -0.57
N PRO A 91 -13.32 1.83 -1.48
CA PRO A 91 -14.43 2.70 -1.08
C PRO A 91 -15.30 2.11 0.03
N GLU A 92 -15.53 0.80 0.00
CA GLU A 92 -16.35 0.12 1.01
C GLU A 92 -15.73 0.10 2.39
N ALA A 93 -14.42 0.30 2.49
CA ALA A 93 -13.70 0.32 3.77
C ALA A 93 -13.44 1.73 4.28
N ARG A 94 -13.82 2.75 3.52
CA ARG A 94 -13.67 4.15 3.96
C ARG A 94 -14.66 4.43 5.08
N GLY A 95 -14.21 5.21 6.07
CA GLY A 95 -15.05 5.50 7.24
C GLY A 95 -14.94 4.48 8.37
N LEU A 96 -14.13 3.42 8.18
CA LEU A 96 -13.90 2.42 9.23
C LEU A 96 -12.62 2.66 10.04
N GLY A 97 -11.92 3.77 9.79
CA GLY A 97 -10.67 4.06 10.47
C GLY A 97 -9.48 3.30 9.91
N LEU A 98 -9.65 2.55 8.81
CA LEU A 98 -8.58 1.74 8.24
C LEU A 98 -7.41 2.58 7.73
N GLY A 99 -7.70 3.72 7.11
CA GLY A 99 -6.66 4.63 6.63
C GLY A 99 -5.74 5.09 7.75
N HIS A 100 -6.32 5.48 8.89
CA HIS A 100 -5.55 5.89 10.07
C HIS A 100 -4.73 4.73 10.62
N ARG A 101 -5.33 3.55 10.70
CA ARG A 101 -4.63 2.35 11.20
C ARG A 101 -3.41 2.03 10.36
N LEU A 102 -3.53 2.06 9.03
CA LEU A 102 -2.43 1.78 8.13
C LEU A 102 -1.36 2.88 8.20
N LEU A 103 -1.78 4.13 8.23
CA LEU A 103 -0.86 5.25 8.32
C LEU A 103 -0.07 5.21 9.63
N ASP A 104 -0.74 4.94 10.75
CA ASP A 104 -0.08 4.85 12.05
C ASP A 104 0.96 3.73 12.08
N ALA A 105 0.62 2.57 11.51
CA ALA A 105 1.56 1.45 11.42
C ALA A 105 2.80 1.82 10.60
N CYS A 106 2.58 2.48 9.47
CA CYS A 106 3.66 2.92 8.59
C CYS A 106 4.57 3.94 9.28
N LEU A 107 3.99 4.93 9.96
CA LEU A 107 4.76 5.95 10.67
C LEU A 107 5.54 5.36 11.83
N ALA A 108 4.95 4.44 12.59
CA ALA A 108 5.64 3.77 13.69
C ALA A 108 6.83 2.96 13.18
N TYR A 109 6.64 2.25 12.06
CA TYR A 109 7.71 1.50 11.42
C TYR A 109 8.86 2.42 10.98
N ALA A 110 8.53 3.53 10.34
CA ALA A 110 9.54 4.48 9.87
C ALA A 110 10.37 5.03 11.04
N ARG A 111 9.72 5.40 12.14
CA ARG A 111 10.41 5.89 13.34
C ARG A 111 11.34 4.84 13.92
N ASN A 112 10.89 3.58 13.97
CA ASN A 112 11.70 2.49 14.53
C ASN A 112 12.91 2.16 13.66
N LYS A 113 12.87 2.51 12.38
CA LYS A 113 14.00 2.27 11.46
C LYS A 113 14.92 3.47 11.33
N GLY A 114 14.68 4.52 12.13
CA GLY A 114 15.50 5.72 12.10
C GLY A 114 15.22 6.66 10.95
N ASP A 115 14.07 6.48 10.32
CA ASP A 115 13.65 7.32 9.18
C ASP A 115 12.90 8.56 9.62
#